data_189358d37d63f4d5a506e5414781e9ff
#
_entry.id   189358d37d63f4d5a506e5414781e9ff
#
_cell.length_a   1.000
_cell.length_b   1.000
_cell.length_c   1.000
_cell.angle_alpha   90.00
_cell.angle_beta   90.00
_cell.angle_gamma   90.00
#
_symmetry.space_group_name_H-M   'P 1'
#
loop_
_entity.id
_entity.type
_entity.pdbx_description
1 polymer ?
#
loop_
_entity_poly.entity_id
_entity_poly.type
_entity_poly.pdbx_seq_one_letter_code
_entity_poly.pdbx_strand_id
1 'polypeptide(L)'
;VSPEMHRAYLKNLPAIEIVASGLHDSIGLYRRPQPEQMDICEWWMDVFGIAALKDKAFLQLSSGEQRLALLARAFVKDPELLILDEPLHGLDTYNRRRVKKVIEAFCQRKDKTMIMVTHYESELPGTITDRIFLKRN
;
A
#
# COMPACT_ATOMS: atom_id res chain seq x y z
N VAL A 1 2.66 -11.74 -19.84
CA VAL A 1 3.94 -11.66 -19.14
C VAL A 1 4.05 -12.84 -18.19
N SER A 2 5.12 -13.59 -18.27
CA SER A 2 5.31 -14.72 -17.38
C SER A 2 5.63 -14.26 -15.96
N PRO A 3 5.26 -15.05 -14.94
CA PRO A 3 5.62 -14.71 -13.56
C PRO A 3 7.12 -14.55 -13.35
N GLU A 4 7.93 -15.29 -14.09
CA GLU A 4 9.38 -15.20 -14.00
C GLU A 4 9.90 -13.86 -14.50
N MET A 5 9.37 -13.38 -15.63
CA MET A 5 9.74 -12.05 -16.14
C MET A 5 9.32 -10.95 -15.17
N HIS A 6 8.15 -11.10 -14.58
CA HIS A 6 7.66 -10.13 -13.59
C HIS A 6 8.58 -10.06 -12.38
N ARG A 7 9.00 -11.21 -11.85
CA ARG A 7 9.95 -11.25 -10.72
C ARG A 7 11.29 -10.63 -11.07
N ALA A 8 11.84 -10.97 -12.23
CA ALA A 8 13.11 -10.41 -12.67
C ALA A 8 13.03 -8.90 -12.81
N TYR A 9 11.91 -8.40 -13.30
CA TYR A 9 11.66 -6.98 -13.45
C TYR A 9 11.62 -6.28 -12.08
N LEU A 10 10.85 -6.81 -11.12
CA LEU A 10 10.71 -6.23 -9.79
C LEU A 10 12.01 -6.28 -8.98
N LYS A 11 12.86 -7.27 -9.24
CA LYS A 11 14.09 -7.49 -8.46
C LYS A 11 14.99 -6.26 -8.40
N ASN A 12 15.04 -5.48 -9.47
CA ASN A 12 15.94 -4.36 -9.58
C ASN A 12 15.27 -3.00 -9.38
N LEU A 13 13.96 -3.00 -9.08
CA LEU A 13 13.24 -1.74 -8.95
C LEU A 13 13.41 -1.16 -7.53
N PRO A 14 13.78 0.13 -7.44
CA PRO A 14 13.74 0.82 -6.15
C PRO A 14 12.32 0.87 -5.60
N ALA A 15 12.22 0.94 -4.28
CA ALA A 15 10.92 0.95 -3.61
C ALA A 15 10.01 2.08 -4.12
N ILE A 16 10.58 3.27 -4.38
CA ILE A 16 9.77 4.39 -4.86
C ILE A 16 9.15 4.11 -6.23
N GLU A 17 9.82 3.36 -7.08
CA GLU A 17 9.26 3.01 -8.39
C GLU A 17 8.13 2.00 -8.27
N ILE A 18 8.19 1.12 -7.26
CA ILE A 18 7.06 0.23 -6.95
C ILE A 18 5.85 1.05 -6.49
N VAL A 19 6.06 2.03 -5.61
CA VAL A 19 4.98 2.93 -5.17
C VAL A 19 4.40 3.68 -6.36
N ALA A 20 5.26 4.23 -7.22
CA ALA A 20 4.85 4.99 -8.40
C ALA A 20 4.06 4.15 -9.40
N SER A 21 4.27 2.84 -9.43
CA SER A 21 3.51 1.96 -10.32
C SER A 21 2.01 1.98 -10.02
N GLY A 22 1.63 2.39 -8.80
CA GLY A 22 0.21 2.57 -8.45
C GLY A 22 -0.48 3.70 -9.17
N LEU A 23 0.29 4.64 -9.75
CA LEU A 23 -0.26 5.74 -10.55
C LEU A 23 -0.65 5.29 -11.97
N HIS A 24 -0.22 4.13 -12.39
CA HIS A 24 -0.49 3.60 -13.72
C HIS A 24 -1.29 2.32 -13.59
N ASP A 25 -2.46 2.28 -14.21
CA ASP A 25 -3.35 1.12 -14.16
C ASP A 25 -2.99 0.05 -15.20
N SER A 26 -2.02 0.31 -16.05
CA SER A 26 -1.67 -0.62 -17.12
C SER A 26 -0.72 -1.71 -16.61
N ILE A 27 -1.21 -2.93 -16.58
CA ILE A 27 -0.41 -4.11 -16.26
C ILE A 27 0.56 -4.35 -17.42
N GLY A 28 1.84 -4.41 -17.10
CA GLY A 28 2.86 -4.79 -18.07
C GLY A 28 3.58 -3.64 -18.78
N LEU A 29 3.16 -2.40 -18.57
CA LEU A 29 3.86 -1.24 -19.13
C LEU A 29 4.47 -0.43 -18.00
N TYR A 30 5.78 -0.54 -17.86
CA TYR A 30 6.51 0.29 -16.93
C TYR A 30 6.83 1.63 -17.58
N ARG A 31 6.56 2.71 -16.86
CA ARG A 31 6.97 4.06 -17.24
C ARG A 31 7.68 4.70 -16.07
N ARG A 32 8.78 5.40 -16.34
CA ARG A 32 9.43 6.17 -15.31
C ARG A 32 8.49 7.24 -14.79
N PRO A 33 8.39 7.41 -13.46
CA PRO A 33 7.56 8.46 -12.90
C PRO A 33 8.05 9.83 -13.31
N GLN A 34 7.11 10.74 -13.55
CA GLN A 34 7.42 12.14 -13.75
C GLN A 34 7.88 12.78 -12.43
N PRO A 35 8.62 13.90 -12.44
CA PRO A 35 9.08 14.52 -11.19
C PRO A 35 7.96 14.83 -10.21
N GLU A 36 6.82 15.31 -10.68
CA GLU A 36 5.67 15.61 -9.80
C GLU A 36 5.12 14.33 -9.16
N GLN A 37 5.15 13.24 -9.90
CA GLN A 37 4.71 11.93 -9.38
C GLN A 37 5.67 11.40 -8.34
N MET A 38 6.97 11.65 -8.50
CA MET A 38 7.97 11.27 -7.52
C MET A 38 7.74 11.98 -6.19
N ASP A 39 7.38 13.26 -6.22
CA ASP A 39 7.11 14.03 -5.01
C ASP A 39 5.93 13.44 -4.23
N ILE A 40 4.86 13.06 -4.93
CA ILE A 40 3.70 12.42 -4.32
C ILE A 40 4.08 11.07 -3.73
N CYS A 41 4.88 10.29 -4.44
CA CYS A 41 5.33 8.99 -3.97
C CYS A 41 6.20 9.12 -2.71
N GLU A 42 7.12 10.09 -2.68
CA GLU A 42 7.94 10.35 -1.51
C GLU A 42 7.09 10.75 -0.31
N TRP A 43 6.06 11.58 -0.54
CA TRP A 43 5.14 11.99 0.51
C TRP A 43 4.43 10.79 1.13
N TRP A 44 3.90 9.89 0.29
CA TRP A 44 3.23 8.68 0.79
C TRP A 44 4.21 7.75 1.49
N MET A 45 5.44 7.61 0.99
CA MET A 45 6.46 6.82 1.67
C MET A 45 6.81 7.42 3.03
N ASP A 46 6.84 8.74 3.13
CA ASP A 46 7.07 9.42 4.40
C ASP A 46 5.91 9.18 5.37
N VAL A 47 4.69 9.24 4.88
CA VAL A 47 3.49 8.95 5.68
C VAL A 47 3.58 7.56 6.31
N PHE A 48 4.07 6.57 5.54
CA PHE A 48 4.24 5.20 6.04
C PHE A 48 5.60 4.95 6.70
N GLY A 49 6.44 5.97 6.82
CA GLY A 49 7.69 5.88 7.56
C GLY A 49 8.84 5.18 6.83
N ILE A 50 8.77 5.09 5.51
CA ILE A 50 9.77 4.38 4.70
C ILE A 50 10.47 5.27 3.66
N ALA A 51 10.39 6.60 3.83
CA ALA A 51 11.02 7.52 2.86
C ALA A 51 12.52 7.29 2.71
N ALA A 52 13.21 6.90 3.80
CA ALA A 52 14.65 6.62 3.75
C ALA A 52 14.99 5.40 2.89
N LEU A 53 14.02 4.57 2.56
CA LEU A 53 14.21 3.34 1.80
C LEU A 53 13.85 3.50 0.32
N LYS A 54 13.55 4.70 -0.12
CA LYS A 54 13.01 4.95 -1.47
C LYS A 54 13.89 4.43 -2.60
N ASP A 55 15.21 4.51 -2.43
CA ASP A 55 16.18 4.10 -3.46
C ASP A 55 16.65 2.66 -3.30
N LYS A 56 16.20 1.97 -2.25
CA LYS A 56 16.59 0.60 -2.00
C LYS A 56 15.72 -0.34 -2.84
N ALA A 57 16.33 -1.39 -3.38
CA ALA A 57 15.60 -2.37 -4.16
C ALA A 57 14.47 -2.99 -3.34
N PHE A 58 13.27 -3.04 -3.91
CA PHE A 58 12.08 -3.50 -3.20
C PHE A 58 12.26 -4.89 -2.59
N LEU A 59 12.85 -5.82 -3.35
CA LEU A 59 13.02 -7.20 -2.87
C LEU A 59 14.09 -7.34 -1.78
N GLN A 60 14.87 -6.29 -1.53
CA GLN A 60 15.82 -6.27 -0.41
C GLN A 60 15.21 -5.72 0.87
N LEU A 61 14.00 -5.19 0.81
CA LEU A 61 13.29 -4.71 1.99
C LEU A 61 12.81 -5.88 2.86
N SER A 62 12.64 -5.64 4.16
CA SER A 62 12.00 -6.63 5.03
C SER A 62 10.55 -6.83 4.61
N SER A 63 9.93 -7.92 5.06
CA SER A 63 8.53 -8.18 4.71
C SER A 63 7.59 -7.07 5.19
N GLY A 64 7.84 -6.51 6.38
CA GLY A 64 7.07 -5.38 6.89
C GLY A 64 7.27 -4.12 6.05
N GLU A 65 8.51 -3.83 5.66
CA GLU A 65 8.82 -2.69 4.80
C GLU A 65 8.18 -2.83 3.43
N GLN A 66 8.20 -4.04 2.85
CA GLN A 66 7.52 -4.31 1.59
C GLN A 66 6.02 -4.07 1.72
N ARG A 67 5.42 -4.49 2.82
CA ARG A 67 4.00 -4.27 3.10
C ARG A 67 3.67 -2.79 3.12
N LEU A 68 4.48 -1.98 3.79
CA LEU A 68 4.29 -0.54 3.85
C LEU A 68 4.43 0.11 2.47
N ALA A 69 5.38 -0.33 1.66
CA ALA A 69 5.53 0.16 0.29
C ALA A 69 4.32 -0.18 -0.57
N LEU A 70 3.77 -1.37 -0.44
CA LEU A 70 2.58 -1.78 -1.18
C LEU A 70 1.32 -1.02 -0.71
N LEU A 71 1.24 -0.67 0.57
CA LEU A 71 0.19 0.20 1.06
C LEU A 71 0.31 1.60 0.46
N ALA A 72 1.52 2.16 0.44
CA ALA A 72 1.75 3.46 -0.20
C ALA A 72 1.33 3.42 -1.67
N ARG A 73 1.65 2.33 -2.37
CA ARG A 73 1.24 2.13 -3.77
C ARG A 73 -0.29 2.17 -3.92
N ALA A 74 -1.00 1.58 -2.98
CA ALA A 74 -2.47 1.55 -3.04
C ALA A 74 -3.09 2.93 -2.83
N PHE A 75 -2.46 3.77 -1.99
CA PHE A 75 -2.99 5.10 -1.68
C PHE A 75 -2.56 6.18 -2.66
N VAL A 76 -1.46 5.98 -3.40
CA VAL A 76 -0.81 7.06 -4.16
C VAL A 76 -1.69 7.66 -5.26
N LYS A 77 -2.57 6.87 -5.85
CA LYS A 77 -3.48 7.35 -6.89
C LYS A 77 -4.77 7.95 -6.34
N ASP A 78 -4.90 8.02 -5.02
CA ASP A 78 -6.05 8.57 -4.33
C ASP A 78 -7.39 7.99 -4.82
N PRO A 79 -7.57 6.66 -4.74
CA PRO A 79 -8.74 6.00 -5.30
C PRO A 79 -10.02 6.35 -4.53
N GLU A 80 -11.17 6.30 -5.21
CA GLU A 80 -12.46 6.45 -4.55
C GLU A 80 -12.85 5.19 -3.78
N LEU A 81 -12.49 4.04 -4.32
CA LEU A 81 -12.69 2.74 -3.67
C LEU A 81 -11.35 2.08 -3.42
N LEU A 82 -11.07 1.77 -2.18
CA LEU A 82 -9.84 1.10 -1.78
C LEU A 82 -10.18 -0.24 -1.12
N ILE A 83 -9.57 -1.30 -1.62
CA ILE A 83 -9.75 -2.65 -1.08
C ILE A 83 -8.42 -3.10 -0.49
N LEU A 84 -8.42 -3.38 0.82
CA LEU A 84 -7.23 -3.82 1.53
C LEU A 84 -7.46 -5.22 2.10
N ASP A 85 -6.57 -6.15 1.79
CA ASP A 85 -6.62 -7.52 2.28
C ASP A 85 -5.52 -7.71 3.32
N GLU A 86 -5.91 -7.93 4.58
CA GLU A 86 -5.00 -8.13 5.71
C GLU A 86 -3.91 -7.06 5.76
N PRO A 87 -4.26 -5.75 5.74
CA PRO A 87 -3.25 -4.70 5.59
C PRO A 87 -2.28 -4.59 6.75
N LEU A 88 -2.66 -5.09 7.93
CA LEU A 88 -1.82 -4.99 9.13
C LEU A 88 -0.98 -6.25 9.37
N HIS A 89 -1.17 -7.27 8.56
CA HIS A 89 -0.45 -8.54 8.72
C HIS A 89 1.06 -8.35 8.57
N GLY A 90 1.81 -8.91 9.51
CA GLY A 90 3.27 -8.85 9.45
C GLY A 90 3.88 -7.53 9.93
N LEU A 91 3.07 -6.58 10.38
CA LEU A 91 3.57 -5.30 10.91
C LEU A 91 3.73 -5.36 12.43
N ASP A 92 4.76 -4.66 12.93
CA ASP A 92 4.91 -4.48 14.37
C ASP A 92 3.86 -3.52 14.92
N THR A 93 3.81 -3.38 16.24
CA THR A 93 2.82 -2.55 16.92
C THR A 93 2.88 -1.09 16.47
N TYR A 94 4.08 -0.56 16.32
CA TYR A 94 4.27 0.83 15.91
C TYR A 94 3.71 1.09 14.50
N ASN A 95 4.07 0.23 13.56
CA ASN A 95 3.61 0.38 12.18
C ASN A 95 2.12 0.08 12.04
N ARG A 96 1.58 -0.85 12.82
CA ARG A 96 0.13 -1.09 12.85
C ARG A 96 -0.64 0.16 13.23
N ARG A 97 -0.19 0.85 14.27
CA ARG A 97 -0.82 2.10 14.70
C ARG A 97 -0.76 3.16 13.61
N ARG A 98 0.39 3.27 12.96
CA ARG A 98 0.57 4.23 11.87
C ARG A 98 -0.38 3.95 10.73
N VAL A 99 -0.46 2.70 10.28
CA VAL A 99 -1.34 2.31 9.18
C VAL A 99 -2.81 2.52 9.56
N LYS A 100 -3.20 2.16 10.78
CA LYS A 100 -4.57 2.39 11.25
C LYS A 100 -4.97 3.86 11.17
N LYS A 101 -4.08 4.77 11.57
CA LYS A 101 -4.33 6.20 11.49
C LYS A 101 -4.55 6.66 10.06
N VAL A 102 -3.75 6.16 9.13
CA VAL A 102 -3.88 6.49 7.71
C VAL A 102 -5.22 5.99 7.18
N ILE A 103 -5.59 4.75 7.52
CA ILE A 103 -6.87 4.17 7.11
C ILE A 103 -8.04 4.98 7.65
N GLU A 104 -7.98 5.37 8.92
CA GLU A 104 -9.04 6.17 9.54
C GLU A 104 -9.19 7.53 8.85
N ALA A 105 -8.06 8.19 8.55
CA ALA A 105 -8.10 9.46 7.84
C ALA A 105 -8.71 9.32 6.45
N PHE A 106 -8.39 8.24 5.74
CA PHE A 106 -8.99 7.95 4.44
C PHE A 106 -10.51 7.76 4.56
N CYS A 107 -10.95 6.98 5.55
CA CYS A 107 -12.37 6.67 5.74
C CYS A 107 -13.19 7.88 6.17
N GLN A 108 -12.56 8.90 6.73
CA GLN A 108 -13.26 10.14 7.13
C GLN A 108 -13.58 11.04 5.93
N ARG A 109 -12.98 10.78 4.79
CA ARG A 109 -13.27 11.56 3.58
C ARG A 109 -14.59 11.09 2.98
N LYS A 110 -15.49 12.04 2.71
CA LYS A 110 -16.86 11.74 2.28
C LYS A 110 -16.96 11.03 0.94
N ASP A 111 -15.99 11.25 0.07
CA ASP A 111 -15.98 10.71 -1.29
C ASP A 111 -15.25 9.38 -1.39
N LYS A 112 -14.88 8.77 -0.25
CA LYS A 112 -14.07 7.57 -0.22
C LYS A 112 -14.80 6.40 0.39
N THR A 113 -14.55 5.22 -0.18
CA THR A 113 -15.07 3.95 0.31
C THR A 113 -13.91 2.99 0.50
N MET A 114 -13.93 2.25 1.60
CA MET A 114 -12.91 1.25 1.87
C MET A 114 -13.56 -0.09 2.19
N ILE A 115 -13.02 -1.15 1.61
CA ILE A 115 -13.33 -2.53 1.96
C ILE A 115 -12.08 -3.13 2.57
N MET A 116 -12.19 -3.60 3.80
CA MET A 116 -11.07 -4.19 4.52
C MET A 116 -11.36 -5.63 4.85
N VAL A 117 -10.49 -6.54 4.42
CA VAL A 117 -10.59 -7.96 4.75
C VAL A 117 -9.60 -8.26 5.87
N THR A 118 -10.09 -8.75 6.99
CA THR A 118 -9.25 -9.11 8.11
C THR A 118 -9.88 -10.24 8.91
N HIS A 119 -9.04 -11.07 9.53
CA HIS A 119 -9.48 -12.12 10.45
C HIS A 119 -9.52 -11.63 11.89
N TYR A 120 -9.04 -10.42 12.17
CA TYR A 120 -8.90 -9.90 13.52
C TYR A 120 -9.76 -8.66 13.69
N GLU A 121 -10.84 -8.79 14.44
CA GLU A 121 -11.77 -7.69 14.68
C GLU A 121 -11.09 -6.50 15.38
N SER A 122 -10.10 -6.77 16.23
CA SER A 122 -9.33 -5.73 16.92
C SER A 122 -8.54 -4.83 15.96
N GLU A 123 -8.32 -5.27 14.72
CA GLU A 123 -7.60 -4.48 13.72
C GLU A 123 -8.51 -3.53 12.95
N LEU A 124 -9.83 -3.64 13.13
CA LEU A 124 -10.78 -2.78 12.42
C LEU A 124 -10.73 -1.36 12.97
N PRO A 125 -10.64 -0.34 12.08
CA PRO A 125 -10.74 1.05 12.52
C PRO A 125 -12.12 1.36 13.11
N GLY A 126 -12.17 2.33 14.04
CA GLY A 126 -13.43 2.75 14.64
C GLY A 126 -14.40 3.41 13.65
N THR A 127 -13.92 3.77 12.46
CA THR A 127 -14.72 4.39 11.40
C THR A 127 -15.46 3.38 10.53
N ILE A 128 -15.29 2.07 10.76
CA ILE A 128 -16.00 1.03 10.01
C ILE A 128 -17.49 1.08 10.38
N THR A 129 -18.35 1.26 9.37
CA THR A 129 -19.79 1.37 9.55
C THR A 129 -20.52 0.05 9.34
N ASP A 130 -20.00 -0.79 8.42
CA ASP A 130 -20.63 -2.05 8.07
C ASP A 130 -19.60 -3.18 8.14
N ARG A 131 -20.00 -4.33 8.65
CA ARG A 131 -19.15 -5.52 8.74
C ARG A 131 -19.85 -6.71 8.11
N ILE A 132 -19.11 -7.45 7.32
CA ILE A 132 -19.57 -8.70 6.71
C ILE A 132 -18.64 -9.80 7.19
N PHE A 133 -19.23 -10.82 7.82
CA PHE A 133 -18.46 -11.98 8.29
C PHE A 133 -18.63 -13.12 7.30
N LEU A 134 -17.52 -13.55 6.69
CA LEU A 134 -17.51 -14.66 5.76
C LEU A 134 -16.90 -15.87 6.45
N LYS A 135 -17.63 -16.99 6.40
CA LYS A 135 -17.10 -18.25 6.90
C LYS A 135 -16.28 -18.90 5.81
N ARG A 136 -15.06 -19.30 6.16
CA ARG A 136 -14.25 -20.14 5.28
C ARG A 136 -14.55 -21.60 5.59
N ASN A 137 -14.84 -22.33 4.56
CA ASN A 137 -15.01 -23.78 4.65
C ASN A 137 -13.68 -24.46 4.41
#